data_b252ab956be17bb97385defe9e3f2d4c
#
_entry.id   b252ab956be17bb97385defe9e3f2d4c
#
_cell.length_a   1.000
_cell.length_b   1.000
_cell.length_c   1.000
_cell.angle_alpha   90.00
_cell.angle_beta   90.00
_cell.angle_gamma   90.00
#
_symmetry.space_group_name_H-M   'P 1'
#
loop_
_entity.id
_entity.type
_entity.pdbx_description
1 polymer ?
#
loop_
_entity_poly.entity_id
_entity_poly.type
_entity_poly.pdbx_seq_one_letter_code
_entity_poly.pdbx_strand_id
1 'polypeptide(L)'
;MRRLPVVFVLVAALAACDEGGTAATPTARPSPSATTGPSEPATPVPTLTTSPEPSPSVRPIPPAWAAPLDDDLDPEALPADALVPPDAELTDRLTLPAAAGIPDGVVVAYVLGADPFAAEHGFALWQRFEEAPAWSVVFAFVDPPREGILGIRLEAGDLTGDGHPEVLAFEDRGGTGACGTWRVIAPAAGAASEVFRRTTCDTQIGIAGDVLEVREAVFEPGDPHCCPSAFRLSTLRWNGLRFREIASRIETAAP
;
A
#
# COMPACT_ATOMS: atom_id res chain seq x y z
N MET A 1 10.29 -14.33 -37.24
CA MET A 1 10.33 -14.95 -35.92
C MET A 1 8.90 -15.04 -35.38
N ARG A 2 8.36 -16.25 -35.23
CA ARG A 2 6.95 -16.47 -34.82
C ARG A 2 6.88 -16.48 -33.32
N ARG A 3 6.09 -15.57 -32.73
CA ARG A 3 5.77 -15.55 -31.30
C ARG A 3 4.63 -16.54 -31.03
N LEU A 4 4.89 -17.55 -30.20
CA LEU A 4 3.86 -18.46 -29.67
C LEU A 4 3.13 -17.76 -28.49
N PRO A 5 1.80 -17.86 -28.40
CA PRO A 5 1.07 -17.38 -27.25
C PRO A 5 1.21 -18.39 -26.09
N VAL A 6 1.57 -17.90 -24.93
CA VAL A 6 1.54 -18.65 -23.67
C VAL A 6 0.10 -18.64 -23.17
N VAL A 7 -0.54 -19.82 -23.15
CA VAL A 7 -1.87 -20.02 -22.59
C VAL A 7 -1.71 -20.34 -21.10
N PHE A 8 -2.17 -19.45 -20.24
CA PHE A 8 -2.31 -19.72 -18.81
C PHE A 8 -3.58 -20.53 -18.57
N VAL A 9 -3.41 -21.76 -18.11
CA VAL A 9 -4.52 -22.62 -17.65
C VAL A 9 -4.71 -22.33 -16.16
N LEU A 10 -5.84 -21.71 -15.84
CA LEU A 10 -6.28 -21.46 -14.46
C LEU A 10 -6.92 -22.77 -13.96
N VAL A 11 -6.28 -23.47 -13.02
CA VAL A 11 -6.87 -24.61 -12.31
C VAL A 11 -7.62 -24.09 -11.09
N ALA A 12 -8.96 -24.07 -11.15
CA ALA A 12 -9.82 -23.82 -10.01
C ALA A 12 -9.97 -25.11 -9.20
N ALA A 13 -9.44 -25.14 -7.99
CA ALA A 13 -9.69 -26.20 -7.01
C ALA A 13 -10.95 -25.87 -6.23
N LEU A 14 -12.03 -26.58 -6.52
CA LEU A 14 -13.27 -26.59 -5.72
C LEU A 14 -13.07 -27.54 -4.53
N ALA A 15 -12.95 -26.99 -3.32
CA ALA A 15 -13.09 -27.76 -2.08
C ALA A 15 -14.56 -27.84 -1.70
N ALA A 16 -15.15 -29.02 -1.81
CA ALA A 16 -16.49 -29.34 -1.32
C ALA A 16 -16.42 -29.51 0.21
N CYS A 17 -17.18 -28.70 0.95
CA CYS A 17 -17.51 -28.97 2.36
C CYS A 17 -18.71 -29.87 2.42
N ASP A 18 -18.52 -31.01 3.08
CA ASP A 18 -19.54 -32.05 3.33
C ASP A 18 -20.47 -31.62 4.47
N GLU A 19 -21.79 -31.61 4.20
CA GLU A 19 -22.84 -31.31 5.17
C GLU A 19 -23.21 -32.56 5.95
N GLY A 20 -22.89 -32.57 7.23
CA GLY A 20 -23.36 -33.57 8.18
C GLY A 20 -23.82 -32.94 9.50
N GLY A 21 -25.00 -32.35 9.54
CA GLY A 21 -25.57 -31.76 10.75
C GLY A 21 -27.04 -32.13 10.95
N THR A 22 -27.30 -33.07 11.83
CA THR A 22 -28.60 -33.49 12.30
C THR A 22 -29.48 -32.35 12.84
N ALA A 23 -30.70 -32.26 12.30
CA ALA A 23 -31.69 -31.28 12.71
C ALA A 23 -32.18 -31.53 14.16
N ALA A 24 -31.97 -30.55 15.03
CA ALA A 24 -32.61 -30.46 16.34
C ALA A 24 -33.87 -29.59 16.24
N THR A 25 -35.00 -30.17 16.64
CA THR A 25 -36.33 -29.55 16.68
C THR A 25 -36.35 -28.37 17.67
N PRO A 26 -36.76 -27.15 17.31
CA PRO A 26 -36.86 -26.05 18.24
C PRO A 26 -38.07 -26.16 19.15
N THR A 27 -37.83 -26.28 20.45
CA THR A 27 -38.86 -26.13 21.49
C THR A 27 -39.22 -24.64 21.64
N ALA A 28 -40.49 -24.33 21.44
CA ALA A 28 -41.02 -22.99 21.58
C ALA A 28 -40.85 -22.45 23.01
N ARG A 29 -40.13 -21.33 23.15
CA ARG A 29 -39.97 -20.58 24.41
C ARG A 29 -41.03 -19.49 24.47
N PRO A 30 -41.70 -19.27 25.62
CA PRO A 30 -42.71 -18.22 25.73
C PRO A 30 -42.09 -16.83 25.67
N SER A 31 -42.79 -15.97 24.95
CA SER A 31 -42.44 -14.55 24.74
C SER A 31 -42.50 -13.77 26.08
N PRO A 32 -41.46 -13.03 26.48
CA PRO A 32 -41.57 -12.11 27.61
C PRO A 32 -42.29 -10.82 27.18
N SER A 33 -43.24 -10.42 28.02
CA SER A 33 -43.98 -9.15 27.91
C SER A 33 -43.02 -7.95 27.87
N ALA A 34 -43.25 -7.06 26.91
CA ALA A 34 -42.52 -5.80 26.80
C ALA A 34 -42.83 -4.87 28.00
N THR A 35 -41.85 -4.68 28.85
CA THR A 35 -41.85 -3.62 29.85
C THR A 35 -41.27 -2.36 29.22
N THR A 36 -42.07 -1.33 29.02
CA THR A 36 -41.61 0.01 28.62
C THR A 36 -40.81 0.62 29.75
N GLY A 37 -39.48 0.52 29.64
CA GLY A 37 -38.56 1.28 30.49
C GLY A 37 -38.36 2.72 29.96
N PRO A 38 -37.99 3.67 30.82
CA PRO A 38 -37.78 5.05 30.40
C PRO A 38 -36.61 5.18 29.41
N SER A 39 -36.82 5.97 28.35
CA SER A 39 -35.81 6.31 27.36
C SER A 39 -34.57 6.90 28.02
N GLU A 40 -33.48 6.16 27.90
CA GLU A 40 -32.16 6.63 28.32
C GLU A 40 -31.68 7.73 27.32
N PRO A 41 -31.14 8.87 27.83
CA PRO A 41 -30.67 9.91 26.94
C PRO A 41 -29.53 9.40 26.07
N ALA A 42 -29.61 9.67 24.78
CA ALA A 42 -28.60 9.28 23.78
C ALA A 42 -27.21 9.77 24.21
N THR A 43 -26.32 8.81 24.44
CA THR A 43 -24.90 9.09 24.70
C THR A 43 -24.32 9.75 23.42
N PRO A 44 -23.62 10.89 23.55
CA PRO A 44 -23.03 11.54 22.39
C PRO A 44 -22.02 10.59 21.73
N VAL A 45 -22.21 10.37 20.43
CA VAL A 45 -21.28 9.61 19.59
C VAL A 45 -19.91 10.30 19.71
N PRO A 46 -18.83 9.58 20.06
CA PRO A 46 -17.51 10.17 20.12
C PRO A 46 -17.14 10.72 18.74
N THR A 47 -16.96 12.03 18.65
CA THR A 47 -16.39 12.68 17.48
C THR A 47 -14.97 12.13 17.32
N LEU A 48 -14.73 11.37 16.26
CA LEU A 48 -13.39 10.91 15.91
C LEU A 48 -12.51 12.15 15.73
N THR A 49 -11.69 12.43 16.74
CA THR A 49 -10.63 13.41 16.64
C THR A 49 -9.63 12.88 15.63
N THR A 50 -9.66 13.41 14.41
CA THR A 50 -8.63 13.14 13.42
C THR A 50 -7.30 13.59 14.02
N SER A 51 -6.43 12.62 14.31
CA SER A 51 -5.04 12.89 14.70
C SER A 51 -4.41 13.78 13.63
N PRO A 52 -3.65 14.82 14.00
CA PRO A 52 -2.98 15.66 13.02
C PRO A 52 -2.05 14.78 12.19
N GLU A 53 -2.29 14.78 10.89
CA GLU A 53 -1.45 14.12 9.89
C GLU A 53 -0.04 14.69 9.99
N PRO A 54 1.01 13.86 10.03
CA PRO A 54 2.38 14.34 10.17
C PRO A 54 2.72 15.30 9.04
N SER A 55 3.31 16.43 9.38
CA SER A 55 3.94 17.34 8.42
C SER A 55 4.93 16.57 7.53
N PRO A 56 5.09 16.95 6.25
CA PRO A 56 5.99 16.27 5.33
C PRO A 56 7.37 16.14 5.97
N SER A 57 7.77 14.91 6.21
CA SER A 57 9.02 14.57 6.89
C SER A 57 10.18 15.00 6.04
N VAL A 58 11.03 15.86 6.57
CA VAL A 58 12.29 16.26 5.97
C VAL A 58 13.15 15.01 5.75
N ARG A 59 13.58 14.84 4.50
CA ARG A 59 14.35 13.74 3.94
C ARG A 59 15.28 12.98 4.85
N PRO A 60 15.26 11.64 4.77
CA PRO A 60 16.44 10.87 5.15
C PRO A 60 17.60 11.23 4.21
N ILE A 61 18.78 11.44 4.79
CA ILE A 61 20.04 11.51 4.07
C ILE A 61 20.19 10.23 3.25
N PRO A 62 20.62 10.29 1.96
CA PRO A 62 20.87 9.10 1.19
C PRO A 62 21.70 8.10 2.00
N PRO A 63 21.31 6.83 2.02
CA PRO A 63 22.06 5.84 2.80
C PRO A 63 23.49 5.75 2.28
N ALA A 64 24.44 5.41 3.16
CA ALA A 64 25.86 5.39 2.84
C ALA A 64 26.24 4.44 1.66
N TRP A 65 25.38 3.46 1.36
CA TRP A 65 25.56 2.55 0.22
C TRP A 65 25.18 3.19 -1.12
N ALA A 66 24.36 4.22 -1.12
CA ALA A 66 23.81 4.84 -2.32
C ALA A 66 24.82 5.84 -2.90
N ALA A 67 25.96 5.35 -3.36
CA ALA A 67 26.92 6.17 -4.10
C ALA A 67 26.27 6.62 -5.43
N PRO A 68 26.44 7.89 -5.83
CA PRO A 68 25.99 8.34 -7.14
C PRO A 68 26.62 7.51 -8.26
N LEU A 69 25.86 7.24 -9.33
CA LEU A 69 26.32 6.50 -10.49
C LEU A 69 26.68 7.48 -11.62
N ASP A 70 27.86 7.29 -12.21
CA ASP A 70 28.35 8.11 -13.33
C ASP A 70 27.83 7.61 -14.69
N ASP A 71 26.93 6.63 -14.69
CA ASP A 71 26.37 6.04 -15.91
C ASP A 71 25.28 6.94 -16.50
N ASP A 72 25.44 7.28 -17.78
CA ASP A 72 24.38 7.93 -18.59
C ASP A 72 23.49 6.87 -19.29
N LEU A 73 23.19 5.80 -18.55
CA LEU A 73 22.32 4.73 -19.03
C LEU A 73 20.85 5.13 -18.95
N ASP A 74 20.06 4.60 -19.88
CA ASP A 74 18.60 4.69 -19.76
C ASP A 74 18.11 3.99 -18.49
N PRO A 75 16.98 4.45 -17.92
CA PRO A 75 16.44 3.88 -16.68
C PRO A 75 16.33 2.37 -16.66
N GLU A 76 15.90 1.74 -17.76
CA GLU A 76 15.77 0.29 -17.85
C GLU A 76 17.11 -0.45 -17.94
N ALA A 77 18.17 0.23 -18.37
CA ALA A 77 19.50 -0.36 -18.57
C ALA A 77 20.36 -0.34 -17.29
N LEU A 78 19.96 0.40 -16.24
CA LEU A 78 20.70 0.45 -14.99
C LEU A 78 20.78 -0.94 -14.35
N PRO A 79 21.98 -1.40 -13.96
CA PRO A 79 22.16 -2.71 -13.35
C PRO A 79 21.50 -2.75 -11.96
N ALA A 80 20.77 -3.84 -11.67
CA ALA A 80 19.98 -3.97 -10.45
C ALA A 80 20.85 -3.87 -9.18
N ASP A 81 22.04 -4.45 -9.21
CA ASP A 81 23.01 -4.46 -8.11
C ASP A 81 23.63 -3.07 -7.81
N ALA A 82 23.56 -2.16 -8.78
CA ALA A 82 24.00 -0.77 -8.56
C ALA A 82 22.92 0.08 -7.86
N LEU A 83 21.66 -0.34 -7.90
CA LEU A 83 20.50 0.41 -7.37
C LEU A 83 20.13 0.06 -5.94
N VAL A 84 20.69 -0.99 -5.38
CA VAL A 84 20.39 -1.52 -4.04
C VAL A 84 21.66 -1.68 -3.21
N PRO A 85 21.57 -1.87 -1.87
CA PRO A 85 22.73 -2.16 -1.03
C PRO A 85 23.48 -3.40 -1.50
N PRO A 86 24.80 -3.51 -1.25
CA PRO A 86 25.53 -4.76 -1.43
C PRO A 86 24.83 -5.91 -0.70
N ASP A 87 24.76 -7.07 -1.34
CA ASP A 87 24.11 -8.29 -0.83
C ASP A 87 22.58 -8.21 -0.68
N ALA A 88 21.94 -7.12 -1.13
CA ALA A 88 20.50 -7.03 -1.17
C ALA A 88 19.94 -7.63 -2.47
N GLU A 89 18.74 -8.19 -2.38
CA GLU A 89 17.95 -8.65 -3.51
C GLU A 89 16.92 -7.58 -3.91
N LEU A 90 16.92 -7.22 -5.19
CA LEU A 90 15.89 -6.36 -5.78
C LEU A 90 14.57 -7.14 -5.85
N THR A 91 13.52 -6.62 -5.21
CA THR A 91 12.20 -7.29 -5.16
C THR A 91 11.16 -6.64 -6.06
N ASP A 92 11.27 -5.33 -6.30
CA ASP A 92 10.38 -4.61 -7.21
C ASP A 92 11.09 -3.41 -7.83
N ARG A 93 10.66 -2.98 -9.04
CA ARG A 93 11.25 -1.87 -9.78
C ARG A 93 10.24 -1.18 -10.68
N LEU A 94 10.23 0.14 -10.63
CA LEU A 94 9.46 1.00 -11.54
C LEU A 94 10.38 2.02 -12.20
N THR A 95 10.09 2.34 -13.46
CA THR A 95 10.68 3.48 -14.17
C THR A 95 9.68 4.63 -14.19
N LEU A 96 10.10 5.81 -13.80
CA LEU A 96 9.32 7.04 -13.84
C LEU A 96 9.82 7.91 -15.01
N PRO A 97 8.98 8.19 -16.00
CA PRO A 97 9.39 9.02 -17.13
C PRO A 97 9.60 10.49 -16.70
N ALA A 98 10.51 11.18 -17.35
CA ALA A 98 10.65 12.62 -17.16
C ALA A 98 9.35 13.34 -17.55
N ALA A 99 8.88 14.22 -16.69
CA ALA A 99 7.68 15.02 -16.93
C ALA A 99 7.65 16.26 -16.03
N ALA A 100 6.95 17.30 -16.43
CA ALA A 100 6.72 18.50 -15.62
C ALA A 100 8.00 19.16 -15.03
N GLY A 101 9.16 18.99 -15.68
CA GLY A 101 10.45 19.50 -15.19
C GLY A 101 11.11 18.62 -14.12
N ILE A 102 10.55 17.46 -13.84
CA ILE A 102 11.14 16.42 -13.00
C ILE A 102 11.87 15.43 -13.91
N PRO A 103 13.14 15.08 -13.63
CA PRO A 103 13.91 14.16 -14.48
C PRO A 103 13.40 12.72 -14.39
N ASP A 104 13.89 11.88 -15.32
CA ASP A 104 13.67 10.43 -15.25
C ASP A 104 14.05 9.89 -13.87
N GLY A 105 13.30 8.89 -13.42
CA GLY A 105 13.56 8.22 -12.16
C GLY A 105 13.48 6.70 -12.25
N VAL A 106 14.16 6.04 -11.33
CA VAL A 106 14.01 4.61 -11.05
C VAL A 106 13.70 4.43 -9.58
N VAL A 107 12.63 3.72 -9.32
CA VAL A 107 12.22 3.34 -7.97
C VAL A 107 12.51 1.88 -7.78
N VAL A 108 13.12 1.54 -6.67
CA VAL A 108 13.43 0.16 -6.31
C VAL A 108 12.93 -0.17 -4.91
N ALA A 109 12.44 -1.39 -4.76
CA ALA A 109 12.27 -2.05 -3.48
C ALA A 109 13.25 -3.21 -3.38
N TYR A 110 13.79 -3.45 -2.18
CA TYR A 110 14.79 -4.49 -1.96
C TYR A 110 14.64 -5.14 -0.60
N VAL A 111 15.23 -6.32 -0.47
CA VAL A 111 15.37 -7.06 0.78
C VAL A 111 16.84 -7.36 1.06
N LEU A 112 17.29 -7.15 2.29
CA LEU A 112 18.64 -7.47 2.75
C LEU A 112 18.54 -8.48 3.90
N GLY A 113 19.03 -9.70 3.66
CA GLY A 113 18.99 -10.82 4.59
C GLY A 113 18.22 -12.01 4.04
N ALA A 114 18.62 -13.22 4.43
CA ALA A 114 18.04 -14.48 3.93
C ALA A 114 16.80 -14.95 4.71
N ASP A 115 16.60 -14.44 5.92
CA ASP A 115 15.45 -14.80 6.77
C ASP A 115 14.33 -13.79 6.54
N PRO A 116 13.20 -14.19 5.94
CA PRO A 116 12.10 -13.27 5.63
C PRO A 116 11.48 -12.58 6.85
N PHE A 117 11.68 -13.14 8.06
CA PHE A 117 11.16 -12.53 9.30
C PHE A 117 12.19 -11.66 10.02
N ALA A 118 13.44 -11.67 9.57
CA ALA A 118 14.54 -10.90 10.14
C ALA A 118 15.29 -10.06 9.09
N ALA A 119 14.78 -10.00 7.86
CA ALA A 119 15.36 -9.19 6.81
C ALA A 119 15.04 -7.70 6.98
N GLU A 120 15.92 -6.85 6.50
CA GLU A 120 15.63 -5.44 6.28
C GLU A 120 14.96 -5.26 4.93
N HIS A 121 13.95 -4.42 4.84
CA HIS A 121 13.29 -4.05 3.60
C HIS A 121 13.52 -2.57 3.34
N GLY A 122 13.81 -2.23 2.11
CA GLY A 122 14.12 -0.85 1.77
C GLY A 122 13.51 -0.41 0.44
N PHE A 123 13.45 0.89 0.30
CA PHE A 123 12.97 1.61 -0.85
C PHE A 123 13.98 2.70 -1.20
N ALA A 124 14.25 2.90 -2.49
CA ALA A 124 15.04 4.03 -2.97
C ALA A 124 14.47 4.58 -4.26
N LEU A 125 14.45 5.90 -4.37
CA LEU A 125 14.15 6.63 -5.59
C LEU A 125 15.43 7.29 -6.09
N TRP A 126 15.85 6.88 -7.26
CA TRP A 126 16.95 7.44 -8.03
C TRP A 126 16.41 8.42 -9.06
N GLN A 127 17.10 9.54 -9.27
CA GLN A 127 16.82 10.47 -10.36
C GLN A 127 18.06 10.69 -11.22
N ARG A 128 17.85 10.88 -12.54
CA ARG A 128 18.89 11.22 -13.49
C ARG A 128 19.07 12.73 -13.55
N PHE A 129 20.32 13.17 -13.60
CA PHE A 129 20.71 14.56 -13.75
C PHE A 129 21.50 14.74 -15.05
N GLU A 130 21.43 15.93 -15.64
CA GLU A 130 22.21 16.26 -16.85
C GLU A 130 23.72 16.38 -16.56
N GLU A 131 24.07 16.65 -15.30
CA GLU A 131 25.46 16.77 -14.85
C GLU A 131 25.90 15.48 -14.15
N ALA A 132 27.18 15.13 -14.24
CA ALA A 132 27.74 13.99 -13.51
C ALA A 132 27.85 14.29 -11.99
N PRO A 133 27.54 13.33 -11.09
CA PRO A 133 27.09 11.97 -11.42
C PRO A 133 25.65 11.95 -11.97
N ALA A 134 25.43 11.17 -13.04
CA ALA A 134 24.18 11.18 -13.77
C ALA A 134 22.98 10.64 -12.95
N TRP A 135 23.21 9.71 -12.01
CA TRP A 135 22.19 9.16 -11.16
C TRP A 135 22.48 9.34 -9.68
N SER A 136 21.50 9.80 -8.94
CA SER A 136 21.61 9.96 -7.49
C SER A 136 20.32 9.59 -6.77
N VAL A 137 20.44 9.03 -5.56
CA VAL A 137 19.30 8.78 -4.68
C VAL A 137 18.77 10.10 -4.13
N VAL A 138 17.50 10.37 -4.39
CA VAL A 138 16.83 11.60 -3.93
C VAL A 138 15.88 11.33 -2.75
N PHE A 139 15.51 10.06 -2.55
CA PHE A 139 14.71 9.63 -1.42
C PHE A 139 14.98 8.15 -1.12
N ALA A 140 15.03 7.78 0.15
CA ALA A 140 15.11 6.39 0.57
C ALA A 140 14.53 6.20 1.98
N PHE A 141 14.03 5.01 2.26
CA PHE A 141 13.77 4.55 3.62
C PHE A 141 14.17 3.08 3.76
N VAL A 142 14.40 2.65 5.01
CA VAL A 142 14.69 1.27 5.37
C VAL A 142 13.86 0.91 6.59
N ASP A 143 13.14 -0.20 6.49
CA ASP A 143 12.42 -0.79 7.59
C ASP A 143 13.29 -1.88 8.22
N PRO A 144 13.69 -1.72 9.50
CA PRO A 144 14.55 -2.67 10.17
C PRO A 144 13.82 -4.00 10.43
N PRO A 145 14.53 -5.10 10.68
CA PRO A 145 13.94 -6.44 10.87
C PRO A 145 12.83 -6.51 11.91
N ARG A 146 12.91 -5.68 12.95
CA ARG A 146 11.90 -5.60 14.02
C ARG A 146 10.52 -5.15 13.57
N GLU A 147 10.41 -4.50 12.42
CA GLU A 147 9.13 -4.02 11.88
C GLU A 147 8.31 -5.17 11.26
N GLY A 148 8.95 -6.34 11.00
CA GLY A 148 8.26 -7.52 10.47
C GLY A 148 7.68 -7.32 9.08
N ILE A 149 8.36 -6.53 8.24
CA ILE A 149 7.98 -6.34 6.83
C ILE A 149 8.33 -7.63 6.08
N LEU A 150 7.42 -8.10 5.23
CA LEU A 150 7.60 -9.26 4.36
C LEU A 150 7.94 -8.88 2.93
N GLY A 151 7.72 -7.64 2.55
CA GLY A 151 8.04 -7.10 1.23
C GLY A 151 7.47 -5.71 1.03
N ILE A 152 7.97 -5.05 -0.02
CA ILE A 152 7.46 -3.75 -0.48
C ILE A 152 6.99 -3.93 -1.92
N ARG A 153 5.76 -3.53 -2.22
CA ARG A 153 5.19 -3.50 -3.58
C ARG A 153 5.03 -2.06 -4.02
N LEU A 154 5.25 -1.82 -5.31
CA LEU A 154 5.28 -0.49 -5.91
C LEU A 154 4.19 -0.36 -6.99
N GLU A 155 3.56 0.80 -7.03
CA GLU A 155 2.64 1.22 -8.08
C GLU A 155 2.90 2.69 -8.38
N ALA A 156 2.70 3.15 -9.62
CA ALA A 156 2.91 4.55 -9.98
C ALA A 156 1.72 5.13 -10.73
N GLY A 157 1.42 6.40 -10.50
CA GLY A 157 0.36 7.14 -11.18
C GLY A 157 0.37 8.61 -10.81
N ASP A 158 -0.13 9.46 -11.69
CA ASP A 158 -0.24 10.91 -11.48
C ASP A 158 -1.40 11.21 -10.52
N LEU A 159 -1.08 11.19 -9.23
CA LEU A 159 -2.05 11.39 -8.13
C LEU A 159 -2.20 12.87 -7.73
N THR A 160 -1.19 13.69 -8.02
CA THR A 160 -1.22 15.12 -7.69
C THR A 160 -1.75 15.96 -8.85
N GLY A 161 -1.82 15.40 -10.07
CA GLY A 161 -2.32 16.07 -11.26
C GLY A 161 -1.30 17.04 -11.86
N ASP A 162 -0.01 16.89 -11.54
CA ASP A 162 1.05 17.74 -12.06
C ASP A 162 1.68 17.19 -13.36
N GLY A 163 1.28 15.98 -13.77
CA GLY A 163 1.74 15.30 -14.97
C GLY A 163 2.98 14.43 -14.74
N HIS A 164 3.48 14.32 -13.51
CA HIS A 164 4.53 13.38 -13.13
C HIS A 164 3.95 12.30 -12.18
N PRO A 165 4.30 11.01 -12.35
CA PRO A 165 3.76 9.97 -11.49
C PRO A 165 4.34 10.02 -10.07
N GLU A 166 3.46 9.94 -9.07
CA GLU A 166 3.79 9.57 -7.70
C GLU A 166 3.95 8.06 -7.58
N VAL A 167 4.63 7.63 -6.53
CA VAL A 167 4.84 6.23 -6.19
C VAL A 167 4.03 5.85 -4.97
N LEU A 168 3.11 4.90 -5.12
CA LEU A 168 2.45 4.23 -4.02
C LEU A 168 3.29 3.01 -3.63
N ALA A 169 3.85 3.03 -2.42
CA ALA A 169 4.58 1.91 -1.84
C ALA A 169 3.74 1.25 -0.74
N PHE A 170 3.62 -0.07 -0.78
CA PHE A 170 2.96 -0.87 0.25
C PHE A 170 3.98 -1.76 0.96
N GLU A 171 4.25 -1.48 2.21
CA GLU A 171 5.04 -2.29 3.13
C GLU A 171 4.14 -3.37 3.73
N ASP A 172 4.23 -4.59 3.22
CA ASP A 172 3.43 -5.73 3.65
C ASP A 172 4.00 -6.35 4.94
N ARG A 173 3.21 -6.40 5.99
CA ARG A 173 3.56 -7.05 7.26
C ARG A 173 2.98 -8.47 7.35
N GLY A 174 2.29 -8.90 6.30
CA GLY A 174 1.65 -10.22 6.27
C GLY A 174 0.53 -10.39 7.29
N GLY A 175 0.26 -11.67 7.61
CA GLY A 175 -0.82 -12.03 8.51
C GLY A 175 -2.18 -12.14 7.80
N THR A 176 -3.17 -12.68 8.52
CA THR A 176 -4.51 -12.92 7.97
C THR A 176 -5.29 -11.65 7.67
N GLY A 177 -4.91 -10.52 8.29
CA GLY A 177 -5.55 -9.22 8.10
C GLY A 177 -4.82 -8.32 7.11
N ALA A 178 -3.87 -8.82 6.31
CA ALA A 178 -3.10 -8.03 5.35
C ALA A 178 -2.68 -6.67 5.94
N CYS A 179 -2.03 -6.70 7.11
CA CYS A 179 -1.54 -5.49 7.77
C CYS A 179 -0.36 -4.89 7.02
N GLY A 180 -0.30 -3.58 6.93
CA GLY A 180 0.83 -2.92 6.29
C GLY A 180 0.79 -1.41 6.40
N THR A 181 1.80 -0.79 5.80
CA THR A 181 1.89 0.67 5.69
C THR A 181 1.87 1.06 4.22
N TRP A 182 0.97 1.94 3.88
CA TRP A 182 0.84 2.55 2.57
C TRP A 182 1.49 3.93 2.60
N ARG A 183 2.35 4.23 1.62
CA ARG A 183 3.01 5.53 1.45
C ARG A 183 2.82 6.03 0.04
N VAL A 184 2.59 7.32 -0.15
CA VAL A 184 2.74 7.97 -1.45
C VAL A 184 3.94 8.88 -1.39
N ILE A 185 4.88 8.65 -2.29
CA ILE A 185 6.09 9.44 -2.47
C ILE A 185 5.91 10.28 -3.72
N ALA A 186 5.95 11.60 -3.56
CA ALA A 186 5.88 12.57 -4.65
C ALA A 186 7.30 13.00 -5.02
N PRO A 187 7.77 12.66 -6.24
CA PRO A 187 9.04 13.15 -6.75
C PRO A 187 9.02 14.65 -7.02
N ALA A 188 10.16 15.27 -6.93
CA ALA A 188 10.44 16.64 -7.39
C ALA A 188 11.86 16.67 -8.00
N ALA A 189 12.25 17.73 -8.70
CA ALA A 189 13.59 17.83 -9.25
C ALA A 189 14.65 17.80 -8.13
N GLY A 190 15.45 16.75 -8.09
CA GLY A 190 16.50 16.52 -7.09
C GLY A 190 15.99 16.24 -5.68
N ALA A 191 14.72 15.87 -5.53
CA ALA A 191 14.10 15.60 -4.24
C ALA A 191 12.89 14.68 -4.36
N ALA A 192 12.37 14.20 -3.22
CA ALA A 192 11.03 13.65 -3.12
C ALA A 192 10.51 13.85 -1.70
N SER A 193 9.20 13.70 -1.52
CA SER A 193 8.56 13.83 -0.21
C SER A 193 7.47 12.77 -0.05
N GLU A 194 7.31 12.28 1.18
CA GLU A 194 6.15 11.47 1.55
C GLU A 194 4.95 12.40 1.75
N VAL A 195 3.93 12.27 0.90
CA VAL A 195 2.72 13.11 0.90
C VAL A 195 1.49 12.40 1.47
N PHE A 196 1.61 11.09 1.68
CA PHE A 196 0.58 10.26 2.33
C PHE A 196 1.24 9.10 3.06
N ARG A 197 0.69 8.77 4.23
CA ARG A 197 1.06 7.58 4.99
C ARG A 197 -0.16 7.07 5.76
N ARG A 198 -0.41 5.76 5.66
CA ARG A 198 -1.45 5.08 6.44
C ARG A 198 -1.00 3.68 6.82
N THR A 199 -0.95 3.39 8.12
CA THR A 199 -0.73 2.03 8.63
C THR A 199 -2.08 1.45 9.05
N THR A 200 -2.42 0.28 8.52
CA THR A 200 -3.73 -0.34 8.74
C THR A 200 -3.67 -1.84 8.47
N CYS A 201 -4.69 -2.57 8.95
CA CYS A 201 -4.97 -3.94 8.60
C CYS A 201 -6.29 -4.01 7.82
N ASP A 202 -6.54 -5.13 7.14
CA ASP A 202 -7.79 -5.42 6.43
C ASP A 202 -8.19 -4.32 5.42
N THR A 203 -7.18 -3.64 4.89
CA THR A 203 -7.34 -2.52 3.98
C THR A 203 -6.48 -2.72 2.75
N GLN A 204 -7.04 -2.41 1.59
CA GLN A 204 -6.32 -2.32 0.32
C GLN A 204 -6.37 -0.88 -0.17
N ILE A 205 -5.26 -0.37 -0.67
CA ILE A 205 -5.18 0.94 -1.32
C ILE A 205 -4.52 0.72 -2.68
N GLY A 206 -5.09 1.29 -3.73
CA GLY A 206 -4.57 1.23 -5.10
C GLY A 206 -4.76 2.56 -5.80
N ILE A 207 -4.11 2.72 -6.95
CA ILE A 207 -4.23 3.90 -7.80
C ILE A 207 -5.34 3.67 -8.84
N ALA A 208 -6.25 4.63 -8.98
CA ALA A 208 -7.28 4.64 -10.01
C ALA A 208 -7.36 6.03 -10.67
N GLY A 209 -6.60 6.19 -11.76
CA GLY A 209 -6.44 7.50 -12.40
C GLY A 209 -5.72 8.50 -11.49
N ASP A 210 -6.38 9.60 -11.12
CA ASP A 210 -5.87 10.68 -10.28
C ASP A 210 -6.27 10.54 -8.78
N VAL A 211 -6.71 9.36 -8.36
CA VAL A 211 -7.20 9.11 -7.00
C VAL A 211 -6.61 7.84 -6.39
N LEU A 212 -6.62 7.79 -5.06
CA LEU A 212 -6.44 6.54 -4.32
C LEU A 212 -7.82 5.93 -4.03
N GLU A 213 -8.00 4.68 -4.41
CA GLU A 213 -9.13 3.86 -3.98
C GLU A 213 -8.74 3.07 -2.73
N VAL A 214 -9.54 3.22 -1.67
CA VAL A 214 -9.34 2.54 -0.39
C VAL A 214 -10.50 1.58 -0.18
N ARG A 215 -10.20 0.30 -0.01
CA ARG A 215 -11.16 -0.75 0.33
C ARG A 215 -10.82 -1.29 1.71
N GLU A 216 -11.66 -1.01 2.68
CA GLU A 216 -11.49 -1.34 4.10
C GLU A 216 -12.56 -2.32 4.55
N ALA A 217 -12.17 -3.42 5.18
CA ALA A 217 -13.11 -4.40 5.70
C ALA A 217 -13.94 -3.82 6.85
N VAL A 218 -15.22 -4.14 6.87
CA VAL A 218 -16.16 -3.80 7.94
C VAL A 218 -16.68 -5.09 8.54
N PHE A 219 -16.33 -5.31 9.82
CA PHE A 219 -16.72 -6.49 10.58
C PHE A 219 -17.92 -6.18 11.47
N GLU A 220 -18.91 -7.05 11.46
CA GLU A 220 -20.00 -7.05 12.45
C GLU A 220 -19.63 -7.95 13.64
N PRO A 221 -20.31 -7.77 14.79
CA PRO A 221 -20.10 -8.65 15.93
C PRO A 221 -20.39 -10.11 15.59
N GLY A 222 -19.37 -10.94 15.63
CA GLY A 222 -19.46 -12.37 15.30
C GLY A 222 -18.87 -12.75 13.94
N ASP A 223 -18.45 -11.78 13.13
CA ASP A 223 -17.76 -12.08 11.87
C ASP A 223 -16.43 -12.79 12.14
N PRO A 224 -16.13 -13.85 11.39
CA PRO A 224 -14.77 -14.38 11.36
C PRO A 224 -13.81 -13.35 10.75
N HIS A 225 -12.57 -13.28 11.25
CA HIS A 225 -11.58 -12.31 10.78
C HIS A 225 -11.25 -12.43 9.27
N CYS A 226 -11.47 -13.59 8.66
CA CYS A 226 -11.29 -13.79 7.22
C CYS A 226 -12.44 -13.25 6.36
N CYS A 227 -13.62 -12.98 6.96
CA CYS A 227 -14.85 -12.85 6.22
C CYS A 227 -15.70 -11.69 6.75
N PRO A 228 -15.34 -10.44 6.39
CA PRO A 228 -16.09 -9.26 6.82
C PRO A 228 -17.49 -9.26 6.19
N SER A 229 -18.47 -8.73 6.90
CA SER A 229 -19.85 -8.56 6.40
C SER A 229 -19.96 -7.53 5.28
N ALA A 230 -19.06 -6.56 5.24
CA ALA A 230 -19.05 -5.49 4.24
C ALA A 230 -17.67 -4.92 4.00
N PHE A 231 -17.57 -4.06 2.99
CA PHE A 231 -16.40 -3.24 2.71
C PHE A 231 -16.81 -1.77 2.64
N ARG A 232 -16.03 -0.92 3.26
CA ARG A 232 -16.08 0.52 3.00
C ARG A 232 -15.16 0.82 1.83
N LEU A 233 -15.71 1.38 0.77
CA LEU A 233 -14.96 1.87 -0.38
C LEU A 233 -14.90 3.38 -0.30
N SER A 234 -13.70 3.94 -0.20
CA SER A 234 -13.46 5.38 -0.16
C SER A 234 -12.57 5.80 -1.32
N THR A 235 -12.83 6.97 -1.87
CA THR A 235 -12.01 7.60 -2.90
C THR A 235 -11.33 8.82 -2.30
N LEU A 236 -10.00 8.83 -2.34
CA LEU A 236 -9.20 9.96 -1.85
C LEU A 236 -8.58 10.70 -3.02
N ARG A 237 -8.68 12.02 -3.04
CA ARG A 237 -8.05 12.89 -4.05
C ARG A 237 -7.12 13.90 -3.40
N TRP A 238 -6.03 14.20 -4.09
CA TRP A 238 -5.12 15.27 -3.71
C TRP A 238 -5.78 16.65 -3.87
N ASN A 239 -5.63 17.52 -2.88
CA ASN A 239 -6.21 18.86 -2.89
C ASN A 239 -5.17 19.99 -2.96
N GLY A 240 -3.93 19.66 -3.34
CA GLY A 240 -2.79 20.56 -3.35
C GLY A 240 -1.98 20.57 -2.03
N LEU A 241 -2.48 19.93 -0.96
CA LEU A 241 -1.82 19.86 0.34
C LEU A 241 -1.82 18.44 0.92
N ARG A 242 -2.91 17.71 0.76
CA ARG A 242 -3.10 16.34 1.28
C ARG A 242 -4.19 15.59 0.54
N PHE A 243 -4.23 14.28 0.67
CA PHE A 243 -5.35 13.47 0.21
C PHE A 243 -6.58 13.68 1.09
N ARG A 244 -7.74 13.88 0.46
CA ARG A 244 -9.05 14.06 1.10
C ARG A 244 -10.04 13.06 0.55
N GLU A 245 -10.84 12.47 1.42
CA GLU A 245 -11.99 11.66 1.01
C GLU A 245 -12.99 12.56 0.27
N ILE A 246 -13.29 12.17 -0.98
CA ILE A 246 -14.26 12.86 -1.85
C ILE A 246 -15.53 12.04 -2.05
N ALA A 247 -15.46 10.74 -1.82
CA ALA A 247 -16.60 9.82 -1.86
C ALA A 247 -16.36 8.63 -0.95
N SER A 248 -17.42 8.09 -0.37
CA SER A 248 -17.38 6.78 0.26
C SER A 248 -18.74 6.07 0.18
N ARG A 249 -18.71 4.73 0.16
CA ARG A 249 -19.90 3.86 0.19
C ARG A 249 -19.59 2.57 0.94
N ILE A 250 -20.64 1.93 1.43
CA ILE A 250 -20.56 0.55 1.96
C ILE A 250 -21.03 -0.40 0.87
N GLU A 251 -20.31 -1.48 0.69
CA GLU A 251 -20.62 -2.57 -0.20
C GLU A 251 -20.68 -3.87 0.62
N THR A 252 -21.85 -4.52 0.64
CA THR A 252 -22.03 -5.79 1.35
C THR A 252 -21.13 -6.85 0.70
N ALA A 253 -20.44 -7.64 1.52
CA ALA A 253 -19.67 -8.77 0.99
C ALA A 253 -20.65 -9.78 0.34
N ALA A 254 -20.23 -10.33 -0.81
CA ALA A 254 -21.01 -11.41 -1.40
C ALA A 254 -20.93 -12.65 -0.50
N PRO A 255 -22.06 -13.38 -0.31
CA PRO A 255 -22.10 -14.59 0.51
C PRO A 255 -21.23 -15.73 -0.05
#